data_266b57247997b07a154211d25169f15e
#
_entry.id   266b57247997b07a154211d25169f15e
#
_cell.length_a   1.000
_cell.length_b   1.000
_cell.length_c   1.000
_cell.angle_alpha   90.00
_cell.angle_beta   90.00
_cell.angle_gamma   90.00
#
_symmetry.space_group_name_H-M   'P 1'
#
loop_
_entity.id
_entity.type
_entity.pdbx_description
1 polymer ?
#
loop_
_entity_poly.entity_id
_entity_poly.type
_entity_poly.pdbx_seq_one_letter_code
_entity_poly.pdbx_strand_id
1 'polypeptide(L)'
;MTYSLILSHNSSIFQPLAFIRTLWYGLAMYHIYFLVILLWFYFLMPLWRVMLRGMNHHPWFWFTLLFAGNVVFNFYSSYVWDFHSANPFLQDAFTYRLNYVVLHYLFIFLFGAFTAEHFQATCNWLSRHGLLVNSFQALTTAGMLMAYYGIMATLHYDALSAVFTIHQLSPIGMAYTLSTILYLLYWLECHRVPPFLHRFFSLLGDYSYPIYLVHPLFLSFLTWSAAHFHIYLRSLYIIAIYLAVTCLATAFSAIITWLPLPQWLSFCL
;
A
#
# COMPACT_ATOMS: atom_id res chain seq x y z
N MET A 1 -0.27 -14.93 -13.44
CA MET A 1 0.37 -15.06 -14.76
C MET A 1 1.82 -14.57 -14.82
N THR A 2 2.46 -14.15 -13.74
CA THR A 2 3.81 -13.55 -13.71
C THR A 2 4.90 -14.46 -13.11
N TYR A 3 4.54 -15.60 -12.53
CA TYR A 3 5.52 -16.59 -12.02
C TYR A 3 6.21 -17.40 -13.11
N SER A 4 5.69 -17.41 -14.33
CA SER A 4 6.25 -18.18 -15.44
C SER A 4 7.52 -17.57 -16.06
N LEU A 5 7.80 -16.29 -15.80
CA LEU A 5 8.96 -15.61 -16.40
C LEU A 5 10.28 -15.85 -15.67
N ILE A 6 10.24 -16.23 -14.40
CA ILE A 6 11.44 -16.51 -13.60
C ILE A 6 11.75 -18.01 -13.56
N LEU A 7 10.76 -18.88 -13.78
CA LEU A 7 10.86 -20.33 -13.71
C LEU A 7 10.62 -21.03 -15.06
N SER A 8 10.52 -20.31 -16.16
CA SER A 8 10.56 -20.97 -17.47
C SER A 8 11.95 -21.55 -17.68
N HIS A 9 12.02 -22.85 -17.52
CA HIS A 9 13.19 -23.69 -17.71
C HIS A 9 13.62 -23.76 -19.20
N ASN A 10 13.39 -22.70 -19.95
CA ASN A 10 13.83 -22.60 -21.34
C ASN A 10 14.90 -21.53 -21.47
N SER A 11 16.12 -22.04 -21.37
CA SER A 11 17.35 -21.58 -22.01
C SER A 11 17.57 -20.06 -22.16
N SER A 12 18.37 -19.49 -21.19
CA SER A 12 19.67 -18.93 -21.56
C SER A 12 19.71 -17.83 -22.62
N ILE A 13 18.87 -16.81 -22.54
CA ILE A 13 19.33 -15.50 -23.00
C ILE A 13 18.82 -14.51 -21.96
N PHE A 14 19.71 -14.06 -21.07
CA PHE A 14 19.47 -12.89 -20.23
C PHE A 14 19.13 -11.73 -21.19
N GLN A 15 17.86 -11.32 -21.19
CA GLN A 15 17.41 -10.18 -21.97
C GLN A 15 17.50 -8.92 -21.10
N PRO A 16 18.58 -8.14 -21.22
CA PRO A 16 18.83 -7.01 -20.34
C PRO A 16 17.69 -5.98 -20.40
N LEU A 17 17.07 -5.80 -21.56
CA LEU A 17 15.97 -4.89 -21.74
C LEU A 17 14.70 -5.34 -20.98
N ALA A 18 14.37 -6.62 -21.02
CA ALA A 18 13.25 -7.18 -20.27
C ALA A 18 13.48 -7.11 -18.76
N PHE A 19 14.71 -7.32 -18.32
CA PHE A 19 15.10 -7.17 -16.92
C PHE A 19 14.97 -5.72 -16.44
N ILE A 20 15.49 -4.75 -17.19
CA ILE A 20 15.36 -3.32 -16.90
C ILE A 20 13.89 -2.92 -16.85
N ARG A 21 13.07 -3.36 -17.82
CA ARG A 21 11.62 -3.13 -17.82
C ARG A 21 10.95 -3.66 -16.56
N THR A 22 11.29 -4.88 -16.17
CA THR A 22 10.75 -5.53 -14.96
C THR A 22 11.10 -4.76 -13.69
N LEU A 23 12.34 -4.27 -13.57
CA LEU A 23 12.77 -3.44 -12.45
C LEU A 23 12.09 -2.06 -12.47
N TRP A 24 12.04 -1.39 -13.63
CA TRP A 24 11.51 -0.04 -13.77
C TRP A 24 10.04 0.05 -13.37
N TYR A 25 9.23 -0.92 -13.77
CA TYR A 25 7.80 -0.95 -13.46
C TYR A 25 7.45 -1.76 -12.21
N GLY A 26 8.44 -2.34 -11.52
CA GLY A 26 8.22 -3.16 -10.33
C GLY A 26 7.43 -4.44 -10.61
N LEU A 27 7.64 -5.07 -11.79
CA LEU A 27 6.86 -6.23 -12.25
C LEU A 27 7.41 -7.58 -11.75
N ALA A 28 8.54 -7.60 -11.06
CA ALA A 28 9.15 -8.84 -10.58
C ALA A 28 8.22 -9.61 -9.62
N MET A 29 7.53 -8.87 -8.75
CA MET A 29 6.47 -9.38 -7.87
C MET A 29 5.39 -8.30 -7.71
N TYR A 30 4.16 -8.72 -7.41
CA TYR A 30 2.98 -7.84 -7.33
C TYR A 30 3.11 -6.69 -6.30
N HIS A 31 4.00 -6.77 -5.34
CA HIS A 31 4.21 -5.76 -4.30
C HIS A 31 5.44 -4.85 -4.54
N ILE A 32 6.39 -5.24 -5.40
CA ILE A 32 7.66 -4.50 -5.60
C ILE A 32 7.43 -3.12 -6.23
N TYR A 33 6.31 -2.89 -6.91
CA TYR A 33 5.97 -1.56 -7.43
C TYR A 33 6.02 -0.46 -6.36
N PHE A 34 5.72 -0.79 -5.10
CA PHE A 34 5.81 0.16 -3.99
C PHE A 34 7.24 0.67 -3.77
N LEU A 35 8.25 -0.19 -3.94
CA LEU A 35 9.65 0.24 -3.85
C LEU A 35 10.01 1.24 -4.95
N VAL A 36 9.48 1.06 -6.16
CA VAL A 36 9.68 2.00 -7.27
C VAL A 36 9.08 3.36 -6.92
N ILE A 37 7.85 3.38 -6.39
CA ILE A 37 7.19 4.61 -5.92
C ILE A 37 8.01 5.26 -4.80
N LEU A 38 8.49 4.48 -3.83
CA LEU A 38 9.29 4.98 -2.72
C LEU A 38 10.59 5.63 -3.20
N LEU A 39 11.30 5.01 -4.15
CA LEU A 39 12.50 5.58 -4.77
C LEU A 39 12.20 6.93 -5.46
N TRP A 40 11.08 7.04 -6.17
CA TRP A 40 10.66 8.31 -6.76
C TRP A 40 10.34 9.36 -5.70
N PHE A 41 9.72 9.00 -4.57
CA PHE A 41 9.50 9.93 -3.48
C PHE A 41 10.81 10.42 -2.87
N TYR A 42 11.81 9.56 -2.69
CA TYR A 42 13.15 9.97 -2.23
C TYR A 42 13.84 10.89 -3.24
N PHE A 43 13.79 10.54 -4.51
CA PHE A 43 14.39 11.37 -5.57
C PHE A 43 13.77 12.78 -5.63
N LEU A 44 12.47 12.87 -5.45
CA LEU A 44 11.73 14.14 -5.47
C LEU A 44 11.64 14.83 -4.10
N MET A 45 12.39 14.36 -3.09
CA MET A 45 12.36 14.92 -1.74
C MET A 45 12.55 16.45 -1.67
N PRO A 46 13.45 17.09 -2.46
CA PRO A 46 13.56 18.56 -2.45
C PRO A 46 12.24 19.27 -2.84
N LEU A 47 11.50 18.71 -3.81
CA LEU A 47 10.22 19.25 -4.24
C LEU A 47 9.17 19.14 -3.13
N TRP A 48 9.10 17.98 -2.47
CA TRP A 48 8.15 17.75 -1.38
C TRP A 48 8.38 18.68 -0.20
N ARG A 49 9.63 18.98 0.13
CA ARG A 49 9.97 19.96 1.18
C ARG A 49 9.47 21.38 0.84
N VAL A 50 9.54 21.79 -0.41
CA VAL A 50 8.98 23.09 -0.83
C VAL A 50 7.46 23.09 -0.70
N MET A 51 6.78 22.03 -1.13
CA MET A 51 5.33 21.90 -1.00
C MET A 51 4.88 21.91 0.47
N LEU A 52 5.58 21.17 1.34
CA LEU A 52 5.28 21.15 2.79
C LEU A 52 5.42 22.52 3.44
N ARG A 53 6.44 23.33 3.05
CA ARG A 53 6.56 24.71 3.55
C ARG A 53 5.37 25.57 3.16
N GLY A 54 4.85 25.42 1.94
CA GLY A 54 3.63 26.09 1.50
C GLY A 54 2.40 25.65 2.28
N MET A 55 2.30 24.34 2.58
CA MET A 55 1.18 23.77 3.34
C MET A 55 1.12 24.28 4.79
N ASN A 56 2.26 24.58 5.41
CA ASN A 56 2.34 25.07 6.78
C ASN A 56 1.62 26.42 6.98
N HIS A 57 1.49 27.25 5.94
CA HIS A 57 0.78 28.52 6.02
C HIS A 57 -0.74 28.38 6.04
N HIS A 58 -1.31 27.44 5.25
CA HIS A 58 -2.75 27.22 5.14
C HIS A 58 -3.06 25.72 5.00
N PRO A 59 -2.88 24.92 6.07
CA PRO A 59 -2.93 23.46 5.97
C PRO A 59 -4.28 22.95 5.47
N TRP A 60 -5.40 23.45 5.98
CA TRP A 60 -6.74 23.02 5.57
C TRP A 60 -7.04 23.26 4.10
N PHE A 61 -6.62 24.40 3.56
CA PHE A 61 -6.77 24.70 2.14
C PHE A 61 -5.99 23.72 1.29
N TRP A 62 -4.71 23.50 1.61
CA TRP A 62 -3.86 22.59 0.85
C TRP A 62 -4.31 21.14 0.97
N PHE A 63 -4.74 20.68 2.14
CA PHE A 63 -5.26 19.31 2.27
C PHE A 63 -6.51 19.09 1.44
N THR A 64 -7.45 20.01 1.48
CA THR A 64 -8.67 19.91 0.67
C THR A 64 -8.35 19.92 -0.82
N LEU A 65 -7.49 20.83 -1.27
CA LEU A 65 -7.08 20.94 -2.66
C LEU A 65 -6.34 19.70 -3.15
N LEU A 66 -5.36 19.25 -2.38
CA LEU A 66 -4.57 18.06 -2.73
C LEU A 66 -5.42 16.78 -2.69
N PHE A 67 -6.29 16.62 -1.71
CA PHE A 67 -7.19 15.48 -1.64
C PHE A 67 -8.16 15.45 -2.82
N ALA A 68 -8.87 16.55 -3.06
CA ALA A 68 -9.81 16.64 -4.17
C ALA A 68 -9.11 16.47 -5.53
N GLY A 69 -7.98 17.15 -5.73
CA GLY A 69 -7.19 17.03 -6.95
C GLY A 69 -6.67 15.60 -7.17
N ASN A 70 -6.22 14.95 -6.09
CA ASN A 70 -5.71 13.57 -6.18
C ASN A 70 -6.85 12.57 -6.43
N VAL A 71 -8.03 12.76 -5.83
CA VAL A 71 -9.23 11.95 -6.11
C VAL A 71 -9.64 12.09 -7.57
N VAL A 72 -9.73 13.33 -8.10
CA VAL A 72 -10.10 13.57 -9.50
C VAL A 72 -9.06 12.99 -10.45
N PHE A 73 -7.77 13.19 -10.18
CA PHE A 73 -6.68 12.64 -10.98
C PHE A 73 -6.72 11.11 -11.02
N ASN A 74 -6.88 10.47 -9.86
CA ASN A 74 -6.93 9.03 -9.76
C ASN A 74 -8.18 8.45 -10.41
N PHE A 75 -9.34 9.10 -10.25
CA PHE A 75 -10.56 8.71 -10.93
C PHE A 75 -10.39 8.75 -12.44
N TYR A 76 -9.90 9.87 -12.96
CA TYR A 76 -9.69 10.05 -14.40
C TYR A 76 -8.68 9.03 -14.96
N SER A 77 -7.54 8.88 -14.26
CA SER A 77 -6.49 7.94 -14.66
C SER A 77 -6.94 6.48 -14.61
N SER A 78 -7.77 6.09 -13.63
CA SER A 78 -8.15 4.69 -13.43
C SER A 78 -9.34 4.24 -14.27
N TYR A 79 -10.32 5.15 -14.51
CA TYR A 79 -11.60 4.76 -15.10
C TYR A 79 -11.94 5.43 -16.44
N VAL A 80 -11.32 6.55 -16.75
CA VAL A 80 -11.65 7.33 -17.96
C VAL A 80 -10.54 7.26 -18.99
N TRP A 81 -9.29 7.27 -18.53
CA TRP A 81 -8.16 7.34 -19.44
C TRP A 81 -7.81 5.98 -20.04
N ASP A 82 -8.30 5.76 -21.23
CA ASP A 82 -7.95 4.61 -22.06
C ASP A 82 -6.95 5.07 -23.13
N PHE A 83 -5.73 4.53 -23.08
CA PHE A 83 -4.64 4.90 -23.97
C PHE A 83 -4.12 3.67 -24.71
N HIS A 84 -4.16 3.75 -26.05
CA HIS A 84 -3.63 2.74 -26.94
C HIS A 84 -2.52 3.33 -27.79
N SER A 85 -1.37 2.70 -27.81
CA SER A 85 -0.24 3.11 -28.63
C SER A 85 0.35 1.92 -29.39
N ALA A 86 0.70 2.14 -30.64
CA ALA A 86 1.45 1.17 -31.43
C ALA A 86 2.91 1.02 -30.93
N ASN A 87 3.42 1.99 -30.17
CA ASN A 87 4.74 1.91 -29.57
C ASN A 87 4.67 1.09 -28.27
N PRO A 88 5.36 -0.07 -28.18
CA PRO A 88 5.30 -0.94 -27.00
C PRO A 88 5.76 -0.25 -25.72
N PHE A 89 6.77 0.62 -25.81
CA PHE A 89 7.28 1.35 -24.64
C PHE A 89 6.23 2.33 -24.06
N LEU A 90 5.55 3.07 -24.93
CA LEU A 90 4.48 3.98 -24.50
C LEU A 90 3.28 3.20 -23.96
N GLN A 91 2.91 2.09 -24.62
CA GLN A 91 1.81 1.23 -24.14
C GLN A 91 2.10 0.71 -22.73
N ASP A 92 3.31 0.22 -22.47
CA ASP A 92 3.73 -0.24 -21.15
C ASP A 92 3.72 0.89 -20.12
N ALA A 93 4.25 2.06 -20.48
CA ALA A 93 4.27 3.21 -19.60
C ALA A 93 2.86 3.61 -19.14
N PHE A 94 1.88 3.56 -20.02
CA PHE A 94 0.50 3.83 -19.65
C PHE A 94 -0.18 2.67 -18.90
N THR A 95 0.09 1.44 -19.28
CA THR A 95 -0.47 0.25 -18.62
C THR A 95 -0.06 0.16 -17.17
N TYR A 96 1.22 0.41 -16.88
CA TYR A 96 1.78 0.30 -15.53
C TYR A 96 1.86 1.63 -14.78
N ARG A 97 1.18 2.70 -15.25
CA ARG A 97 1.26 4.05 -14.66
C ARG A 97 1.00 4.10 -13.16
N LEU A 98 0.10 3.27 -12.66
CA LEU A 98 -0.21 3.19 -11.22
C LEU A 98 0.96 2.66 -10.38
N ASN A 99 1.93 1.99 -11.01
CA ASN A 99 3.06 1.38 -10.32
C ASN A 99 4.24 2.34 -10.11
N TYR A 100 4.34 3.44 -10.87
CA TYR A 100 5.51 4.33 -10.80
C TYR A 100 5.18 5.82 -10.81
N VAL A 101 3.98 6.24 -11.21
CA VAL A 101 3.62 7.65 -11.21
C VAL A 101 3.26 8.11 -9.81
N VAL A 102 4.18 8.80 -9.15
CA VAL A 102 4.05 9.26 -7.75
C VAL A 102 2.84 10.16 -7.50
N LEU A 103 2.32 10.81 -8.55
CA LEU A 103 1.15 11.68 -8.42
C LEU A 103 -0.09 10.95 -7.91
N HIS A 104 -0.21 9.64 -8.16
CA HIS A 104 -1.30 8.83 -7.64
C HIS A 104 -1.32 8.75 -6.11
N TYR A 105 -0.16 8.89 -5.47
CA TYR A 105 0.03 8.75 -4.02
C TYR A 105 0.40 10.08 -3.34
N LEU A 106 0.42 11.17 -4.11
CA LEU A 106 0.92 12.47 -3.67
C LEU A 106 0.26 12.96 -2.39
N PHE A 107 -1.07 12.90 -2.33
CA PHE A 107 -1.82 13.35 -1.16
C PHE A 107 -1.43 12.58 0.10
N ILE A 108 -1.44 11.25 0.06
CA ILE A 108 -1.16 10.41 1.24
C ILE A 108 0.28 10.61 1.72
N PHE A 109 1.23 10.76 0.78
CA PHE A 109 2.62 11.02 1.12
C PHE A 109 2.80 12.37 1.82
N LEU A 110 2.27 13.45 1.24
CA LEU A 110 2.37 14.80 1.83
C LEU A 110 1.59 14.90 3.15
N PHE A 111 0.44 14.24 3.25
CA PHE A 111 -0.33 14.14 4.49
C PHE A 111 0.48 13.44 5.58
N GLY A 112 1.13 12.31 5.27
CA GLY A 112 1.99 11.60 6.22
C GLY A 112 3.19 12.44 6.66
N ALA A 113 3.88 13.09 5.73
CA ALA A 113 5.03 13.96 6.01
C ALA A 113 4.63 15.18 6.89
N PHE A 114 3.51 15.83 6.59
CA PHE A 114 2.97 16.92 7.40
C PHE A 114 2.58 16.44 8.80
N THR A 115 1.90 15.30 8.89
CA THR A 115 1.50 14.70 10.18
C THR A 115 2.72 14.36 11.04
N ALA A 116 3.80 13.86 10.44
CA ALA A 116 5.06 13.59 11.15
C ALA A 116 5.71 14.87 11.67
N GLU A 117 5.73 15.94 10.88
CA GLU A 117 6.27 17.25 11.28
C GLU A 117 5.43 17.90 12.40
N HIS A 118 4.11 17.71 12.39
CA HIS A 118 3.16 18.30 13.33
C HIS A 118 2.48 17.25 14.23
N PHE A 119 3.19 16.20 14.59
CA PHE A 119 2.63 15.02 15.27
C PHE A 119 1.81 15.37 16.50
N GLN A 120 2.37 16.16 17.43
CA GLN A 120 1.69 16.52 18.68
C GLN A 120 0.42 17.37 18.44
N ALA A 121 0.48 18.28 17.48
CA ALA A 121 -0.70 19.10 17.12
C ALA A 121 -1.80 18.23 16.51
N THR A 122 -1.43 17.28 15.66
CA THR A 122 -2.34 16.29 15.05
C THR A 122 -2.99 15.41 16.12
N CYS A 123 -2.22 14.86 17.06
CA CYS A 123 -2.77 14.08 18.18
C CYS A 123 -3.71 14.87 19.05
N ASN A 124 -3.38 16.13 19.36
CA ASN A 124 -4.25 17.01 20.13
C ASN A 124 -5.57 17.30 19.40
N TRP A 125 -5.52 17.49 18.08
CA TRP A 125 -6.71 17.66 17.28
C TRP A 125 -7.58 16.41 17.23
N LEU A 126 -6.98 15.25 16.96
CA LEU A 126 -7.66 13.94 16.92
C LEU A 126 -8.33 13.62 18.25
N SER A 127 -7.65 13.85 19.39
CA SER A 127 -8.19 13.59 20.72
C SER A 127 -9.43 14.44 21.03
N ARG A 128 -9.51 15.66 20.48
CA ARG A 128 -10.69 16.52 20.62
C ARG A 128 -11.84 16.14 19.71
N HIS A 129 -11.57 15.47 18.60
CA HIS A 129 -12.53 15.15 17.55
C HIS A 129 -12.76 13.64 17.36
N GLY A 130 -12.60 12.85 18.43
CA GLY A 130 -12.69 11.39 18.37
C GLY A 130 -14.01 10.87 17.79
N LEU A 131 -15.15 11.51 18.09
CA LEU A 131 -16.42 11.13 17.50
C LEU A 131 -16.43 11.30 15.98
N LEU A 132 -15.87 12.41 15.48
CA LEU A 132 -15.75 12.67 14.05
C LEU A 132 -14.86 11.65 13.37
N VAL A 133 -13.72 11.29 13.97
CA VAL A 133 -12.79 10.27 13.44
C VAL A 133 -13.47 8.91 13.35
N ASN A 134 -14.14 8.47 14.41
CA ASN A 134 -14.87 7.20 14.44
C ASN A 134 -16.02 7.17 13.43
N SER A 135 -16.80 8.27 13.34
CA SER A 135 -17.89 8.36 12.37
C SER A 135 -17.38 8.37 10.93
N PHE A 136 -16.29 9.06 10.67
CA PHE A 136 -15.66 9.09 9.34
C PHE A 136 -15.17 7.70 8.93
N GLN A 137 -14.52 6.97 9.84
CA GLN A 137 -14.11 5.58 9.58
C GLN A 137 -15.32 4.66 9.32
N ALA A 138 -16.37 4.75 10.13
CA ALA A 138 -17.57 3.93 9.95
C ALA A 138 -18.26 4.23 8.60
N LEU A 139 -18.37 5.52 8.24
CA LEU A 139 -18.97 5.95 6.98
C LEU A 139 -18.18 5.48 5.75
N THR A 140 -16.86 5.64 5.77
CA THR A 140 -16.01 5.21 4.65
C THR A 140 -15.94 3.69 4.54
N THR A 141 -15.97 2.95 5.66
CA THR A 141 -16.06 1.49 5.66
C THR A 141 -17.38 1.03 5.04
N ALA A 142 -18.50 1.62 5.47
CA ALA A 142 -19.79 1.34 4.87
C ALA A 142 -19.81 1.69 3.37
N GLY A 143 -19.24 2.85 3.00
CA GLY A 143 -19.11 3.28 1.61
C GLY A 143 -18.28 2.31 0.76
N MET A 144 -17.17 1.77 1.26
CA MET A 144 -16.37 0.74 0.57
C MET A 144 -17.19 -0.53 0.32
N LEU A 145 -17.89 -1.02 1.37
CA LEU A 145 -18.75 -2.20 1.23
C LEU A 145 -19.91 -1.96 0.25
N MET A 146 -20.56 -0.81 0.34
CA MET A 146 -21.64 -0.43 -0.59
C MET A 146 -21.13 -0.33 -2.04
N ALA A 147 -19.95 0.27 -2.25
CA ALA A 147 -19.37 0.35 -3.58
C ALA A 147 -19.01 -1.03 -4.12
N TYR A 148 -18.39 -1.88 -3.31
CA TYR A 148 -18.03 -3.24 -3.69
C TYR A 148 -19.24 -4.09 -4.08
N TYR A 149 -20.22 -4.21 -3.19
CA TYR A 149 -21.43 -4.99 -3.44
C TYR A 149 -22.34 -4.33 -4.48
N GLY A 150 -22.35 -3.00 -4.55
CA GLY A 150 -23.09 -2.24 -5.55
C GLY A 150 -22.62 -2.55 -6.96
N ILE A 151 -21.31 -2.57 -7.22
CA ILE A 151 -20.75 -2.93 -8.53
C ILE A 151 -21.07 -4.38 -8.89
N MET A 152 -20.97 -5.31 -7.94
CA MET A 152 -21.35 -6.70 -8.16
C MET A 152 -22.82 -6.84 -8.55
N ALA A 153 -23.71 -6.09 -7.89
CA ALA A 153 -25.16 -6.16 -8.14
C ALA A 153 -25.58 -5.42 -9.42
N THR A 154 -24.98 -4.27 -9.74
CA THR A 154 -25.43 -3.42 -10.85
C THR A 154 -24.69 -3.72 -12.16
N LEU A 155 -23.40 -4.01 -12.10
CA LEU A 155 -22.57 -4.28 -13.28
C LEU A 155 -22.29 -5.78 -13.48
N HIS A 156 -22.86 -6.63 -12.61
CA HIS A 156 -22.69 -8.10 -12.65
C HIS A 156 -21.22 -8.55 -12.65
N TYR A 157 -20.35 -7.77 -11.98
CA TYR A 157 -18.95 -8.12 -11.85
C TYR A 157 -18.79 -9.29 -10.88
N ASP A 158 -17.84 -10.18 -11.17
CA ASP A 158 -17.40 -11.17 -10.22
C ASP A 158 -16.60 -10.51 -9.06
N ALA A 159 -16.44 -11.23 -7.96
CA ALA A 159 -15.80 -10.71 -6.75
C ALA A 159 -14.38 -10.16 -7.02
N LEU A 160 -13.62 -10.81 -7.89
CA LEU A 160 -12.25 -10.41 -8.23
C LEU A 160 -12.23 -9.11 -9.05
N SER A 161 -13.07 -9.01 -10.07
CA SER A 161 -13.22 -7.78 -10.88
C SER A 161 -13.71 -6.60 -10.04
N ALA A 162 -14.63 -6.84 -9.09
CA ALA A 162 -15.09 -5.81 -8.17
C ALA A 162 -13.97 -5.29 -7.27
N VAL A 163 -13.10 -6.15 -6.72
CA VAL A 163 -11.92 -5.75 -5.93
C VAL A 163 -10.93 -4.94 -6.77
N PHE A 164 -10.68 -5.34 -8.02
CA PHE A 164 -9.78 -4.57 -8.90
C PHE A 164 -10.37 -3.23 -9.32
N THR A 165 -11.69 -3.10 -9.35
CA THR A 165 -12.36 -1.84 -9.67
C THR A 165 -12.40 -0.91 -8.47
N ILE A 166 -12.76 -1.42 -7.28
CA ILE A 166 -12.79 -0.67 -6.01
C ILE A 166 -11.46 -0.84 -5.27
N HIS A 167 -10.38 -0.36 -5.88
CA HIS A 167 -9.05 -0.44 -5.31
C HIS A 167 -8.71 0.80 -4.45
N GLN A 168 -7.56 0.81 -3.80
CA GLN A 168 -7.10 1.87 -2.88
C GLN A 168 -7.04 3.27 -3.49
N LEU A 169 -6.89 3.39 -4.81
CA LEU A 169 -6.87 4.68 -5.54
C LEU A 169 -8.24 5.09 -6.06
N SER A 170 -9.28 4.29 -5.86
CA SER A 170 -10.66 4.71 -6.15
C SER A 170 -11.07 5.86 -5.21
N PRO A 171 -12.02 6.72 -5.58
CA PRO A 171 -12.46 7.82 -4.74
C PRO A 171 -12.82 7.40 -3.31
N ILE A 172 -13.60 6.33 -3.18
CA ILE A 172 -13.98 5.78 -1.87
C ILE A 172 -12.78 5.09 -1.18
N GLY A 173 -11.89 4.44 -1.94
CA GLY A 173 -10.67 3.82 -1.44
C GLY A 173 -9.71 4.84 -0.84
N MET A 174 -9.55 6.00 -1.46
CA MET A 174 -8.73 7.10 -0.93
C MET A 174 -9.33 7.68 0.36
N ALA A 175 -10.65 7.89 0.40
CA ALA A 175 -11.33 8.35 1.60
C ALA A 175 -11.21 7.32 2.74
N TYR A 176 -11.37 6.04 2.44
CA TYR A 176 -11.18 4.95 3.39
C TYR A 176 -9.73 4.85 3.90
N THR A 177 -8.76 5.01 3.02
CA THR A 177 -7.33 5.02 3.41
C THR A 177 -7.03 6.17 4.36
N LEU A 178 -7.48 7.39 4.04
CA LEU A 178 -7.31 8.55 4.90
C LEU A 178 -7.98 8.35 6.25
N SER A 179 -9.25 7.92 6.27
CA SER A 179 -9.98 7.69 7.52
C SER A 179 -9.32 6.61 8.38
N THR A 180 -8.81 5.53 7.76
CA THR A 180 -8.12 4.45 8.46
C THR A 180 -6.81 4.93 9.10
N ILE A 181 -6.02 5.75 8.40
CA ILE A 181 -4.80 6.35 8.96
C ILE A 181 -5.15 7.23 10.18
N LEU A 182 -6.13 8.12 10.06
CA LEU A 182 -6.58 8.98 11.17
C LEU A 182 -7.12 8.16 12.35
N TYR A 183 -7.90 7.11 12.06
CA TYR A 183 -8.48 6.22 13.07
C TYR A 183 -7.40 5.45 13.84
N LEU A 184 -6.42 4.85 13.13
CA LEU A 184 -5.33 4.14 13.77
C LEU A 184 -4.43 5.08 14.56
N LEU A 185 -4.12 6.26 14.04
CA LEU A 185 -3.35 7.28 14.75
C LEU A 185 -4.08 7.73 16.02
N TYR A 186 -5.39 7.95 15.95
CA TYR A 186 -6.20 8.32 17.11
C TYR A 186 -6.16 7.24 18.20
N TRP A 187 -6.36 5.96 17.83
CA TRP A 187 -6.45 4.89 18.81
C TRP A 187 -5.08 4.42 19.34
N LEU A 188 -4.06 4.36 18.50
CA LEU A 188 -2.76 3.81 18.89
C LEU A 188 -1.86 4.83 19.59
N GLU A 189 -1.85 6.07 19.11
CA GLU A 189 -0.91 7.08 19.56
C GLU A 189 -1.53 8.12 20.49
N CYS A 190 -2.79 8.52 20.24
CA CYS A 190 -3.44 9.58 21.00
C CYS A 190 -4.31 9.07 22.15
N HIS A 191 -4.65 7.78 22.18
CA HIS A 191 -5.38 7.11 23.25
C HIS A 191 -4.48 6.14 24.01
N ARG A 192 -4.82 5.90 25.29
CA ARG A 192 -4.13 4.88 26.08
C ARG A 192 -4.64 3.48 25.70
N VAL A 193 -3.98 2.87 24.72
CA VAL A 193 -4.19 1.44 24.45
C VAL A 193 -3.54 0.57 25.52
N PRO A 194 -4.06 -0.62 25.79
CA PRO A 194 -3.43 -1.58 26.67
C PRO A 194 -1.95 -1.82 26.30
N PRO A 195 -1.03 -1.90 27.27
CA PRO A 195 0.41 -1.98 27.00
C PRO A 195 0.81 -3.15 26.08
N PHE A 196 0.07 -4.27 26.15
CA PHE A 196 0.36 -5.42 25.28
C PHE A 196 0.04 -5.14 23.81
N LEU A 197 -1.06 -4.43 23.51
CA LEU A 197 -1.42 -4.01 22.14
C LEU A 197 -0.41 -3.00 21.61
N HIS A 198 -0.02 -2.02 22.45
CA HIS A 198 1.00 -1.07 22.05
C HIS A 198 2.32 -1.77 21.67
N ARG A 199 2.79 -2.70 22.51
CA ARG A 199 4.00 -3.49 22.21
C ARG A 199 3.87 -4.32 20.96
N PHE A 200 2.70 -4.94 20.74
CA PHE A 200 2.44 -5.73 19.54
C PHE A 200 2.50 -4.88 18.27
N PHE A 201 1.81 -3.75 18.26
CA PHE A 201 1.82 -2.85 17.10
C PHE A 201 3.16 -2.16 16.89
N SER A 202 3.88 -1.80 17.98
CA SER A 202 5.25 -1.29 17.90
C SER A 202 6.17 -2.32 17.25
N LEU A 203 6.12 -3.58 17.67
CA LEU A 203 6.90 -4.66 17.06
C LEU A 203 6.62 -4.81 15.56
N LEU A 204 5.34 -4.79 15.16
CA LEU A 204 4.98 -4.83 13.74
C LEU A 204 5.47 -3.61 12.97
N GLY A 205 5.46 -2.43 13.60
CA GLY A 205 5.98 -1.19 13.04
C GLY A 205 7.48 -1.25 12.81
N ASP A 206 8.24 -1.66 13.82
CA ASP A 206 9.71 -1.75 13.79
C ASP A 206 10.19 -2.72 12.69
N TYR A 207 9.45 -3.81 12.48
CA TYR A 207 9.77 -4.80 11.43
C TYR A 207 8.91 -4.66 10.16
N SER A 208 8.16 -3.57 9.99
CA SER A 208 7.22 -3.41 8.88
C SER A 208 7.87 -3.56 7.50
N TYR A 209 9.06 -2.99 7.31
CA TYR A 209 9.77 -3.05 6.03
C TYR A 209 10.31 -4.47 5.71
N PRO A 210 11.05 -5.15 6.60
CA PRO A 210 11.40 -6.54 6.38
C PRO A 210 10.19 -7.46 6.21
N ILE A 211 9.13 -7.29 7.00
CA ILE A 211 7.87 -8.05 6.84
C ILE A 211 7.33 -7.86 5.43
N TYR A 212 7.28 -6.61 4.96
CA TYR A 212 6.83 -6.29 3.61
C TYR A 212 7.65 -7.00 2.52
N LEU A 213 8.96 -7.13 2.70
CA LEU A 213 9.80 -7.80 1.72
C LEU A 213 9.62 -9.33 1.69
N VAL A 214 9.41 -9.95 2.85
CA VAL A 214 9.44 -11.42 2.96
C VAL A 214 8.05 -12.07 2.99
N HIS A 215 6.98 -11.33 3.30
CA HIS A 215 5.65 -11.92 3.42
C HIS A 215 5.16 -12.68 2.18
N PRO A 216 5.50 -12.29 0.92
CA PRO A 216 5.03 -13.05 -0.23
C PRO A 216 5.68 -14.42 -0.37
N LEU A 217 6.90 -14.59 0.16
CA LEU A 217 7.55 -15.89 0.20
C LEU A 217 6.79 -16.85 1.13
N PHE A 218 6.45 -16.38 2.32
CA PHE A 218 5.66 -17.17 3.27
C PHE A 218 4.23 -17.41 2.77
N LEU A 219 3.60 -16.41 2.14
CA LEU A 219 2.29 -16.57 1.53
C LEU A 219 2.32 -17.63 0.44
N SER A 220 3.29 -17.58 -0.46
CA SER A 220 3.46 -18.56 -1.53
C SER A 220 3.72 -19.96 -0.99
N PHE A 221 4.57 -20.09 0.03
CA PHE A 221 4.86 -21.36 0.68
C PHE A 221 3.62 -21.96 1.34
N LEU A 222 2.86 -21.17 2.12
CA LEU A 222 1.67 -21.64 2.80
C LEU A 222 0.54 -22.00 1.83
N THR A 223 0.33 -21.21 0.80
CA THR A 223 -0.69 -21.50 -0.22
C THR A 223 -0.33 -22.73 -1.05
N TRP A 224 0.95 -22.89 -1.40
CA TRP A 224 1.44 -24.10 -2.06
C TRP A 224 1.26 -25.33 -1.17
N SER A 225 1.62 -25.23 0.11
CA SER A 225 1.41 -26.31 1.08
C SER A 225 -0.05 -26.70 1.24
N ALA A 226 -0.94 -25.69 1.35
CA ALA A 226 -2.39 -25.93 1.42
C ALA A 226 -2.92 -26.65 0.17
N ALA A 227 -2.45 -26.26 -1.01
CA ALA A 227 -2.81 -26.94 -2.26
C ALA A 227 -2.29 -28.38 -2.31
N HIS A 228 -1.04 -28.63 -1.86
CA HIS A 228 -0.43 -29.95 -1.83
C HIS A 228 -1.18 -30.92 -0.89
N PHE A 229 -1.66 -30.43 0.25
CA PHE A 229 -2.44 -31.22 1.20
C PHE A 229 -3.95 -31.18 0.91
N HIS A 230 -4.39 -30.70 -0.25
CA HIS A 230 -5.79 -30.59 -0.66
C HIS A 230 -6.68 -29.88 0.37
N ILE A 231 -6.13 -28.91 1.09
CA ILE A 231 -6.87 -28.10 2.06
C ILE A 231 -7.70 -27.08 1.29
N TYR A 232 -9.04 -27.22 1.33
CA TYR A 232 -9.92 -26.22 0.75
C TYR A 232 -9.86 -24.91 1.55
N LEU A 233 -9.47 -23.82 0.87
CA LEU A 233 -9.37 -22.49 1.47
C LEU A 233 -10.77 -21.90 1.71
N ARG A 234 -11.36 -22.24 2.84
CA ARG A 234 -12.56 -21.55 3.37
C ARG A 234 -12.12 -20.25 4.06
N SER A 235 -13.06 -19.32 4.28
CA SER A 235 -12.80 -17.99 4.86
C SER A 235 -11.95 -18.02 6.14
N LEU A 236 -12.19 -18.98 7.03
CA LEU A 236 -11.40 -19.14 8.25
C LEU A 236 -9.94 -19.54 7.99
N TYR A 237 -9.70 -20.41 7.00
CA TYR A 237 -8.33 -20.78 6.61
C TYR A 237 -7.58 -19.63 6.00
N ILE A 238 -8.24 -18.75 5.24
CA ILE A 238 -7.64 -17.54 4.68
C ILE A 238 -7.16 -16.63 5.81
N ILE A 239 -7.99 -16.38 6.82
CA ILE A 239 -7.61 -15.59 8.00
C ILE A 239 -6.43 -16.25 8.73
N ALA A 240 -6.46 -17.57 8.92
CA ALA A 240 -5.36 -18.29 9.57
C ALA A 240 -4.05 -18.19 8.78
N ILE A 241 -4.09 -18.27 7.43
CA ILE A 241 -2.92 -18.07 6.57
C ILE A 241 -2.37 -16.66 6.72
N TYR A 242 -3.20 -15.61 6.70
CA TYR A 242 -2.73 -14.24 6.89
C TYR A 242 -2.08 -14.02 8.25
N LEU A 243 -2.66 -14.56 9.31
CA LEU A 243 -2.06 -14.50 10.65
C LEU A 243 -0.72 -15.27 10.69
N ALA A 244 -0.68 -16.47 10.12
CA ALA A 244 0.55 -17.27 10.05
C ALA A 244 1.64 -16.56 9.23
N VAL A 245 1.32 -15.96 8.07
CA VAL A 245 2.26 -15.17 7.26
C VAL A 245 2.82 -14.01 8.08
N THR A 246 1.95 -13.26 8.77
CA THR A 246 2.38 -12.12 9.60
C THR A 246 3.31 -12.59 10.73
N CYS A 247 2.94 -13.65 11.46
CA CYS A 247 3.78 -14.20 12.52
C CYS A 247 5.12 -14.72 12.00
N LEU A 248 5.13 -15.48 10.91
CA LEU A 248 6.35 -16.03 10.32
C LEU A 248 7.26 -14.94 9.77
N ALA A 249 6.70 -13.94 9.07
CA ALA A 249 7.47 -12.81 8.54
C ALA A 249 8.06 -11.97 9.67
N THR A 250 7.31 -11.71 10.74
CA THR A 250 7.81 -10.98 11.93
C THR A 250 8.90 -11.77 12.65
N ALA A 251 8.70 -13.06 12.89
CA ALA A 251 9.69 -13.91 13.53
C ALA A 251 10.98 -13.99 12.70
N PHE A 252 10.85 -14.18 11.39
CA PHE A 252 11.99 -14.20 10.47
C PHE A 252 12.75 -12.86 10.49
N SER A 253 12.04 -11.74 10.44
CA SER A 253 12.63 -10.40 10.50
C SER A 253 13.37 -10.17 11.81
N ALA A 254 12.78 -10.57 12.94
CA ALA A 254 13.41 -10.49 14.25
C ALA A 254 14.66 -11.37 14.34
N ILE A 255 14.64 -12.59 13.82
CA ILE A 255 15.80 -13.49 13.82
C ILE A 255 16.95 -12.90 12.99
N ILE A 256 16.65 -12.35 11.81
CA ILE A 256 17.69 -11.78 10.94
C ILE A 256 18.38 -10.58 11.61
N THR A 257 17.64 -9.72 12.32
CA THR A 257 18.25 -8.58 13.03
C THR A 257 19.15 -9.01 14.19
N TRP A 258 19.01 -10.23 14.70
CA TRP A 258 19.86 -10.79 15.75
C TRP A 258 21.15 -11.45 15.19
N LEU A 259 21.20 -11.71 13.89
CA LEU A 259 22.40 -12.24 13.28
C LEU A 259 23.44 -11.13 13.13
N PRO A 260 24.74 -11.42 13.38
CA PRO A 260 25.82 -10.46 13.16
C PRO A 260 26.04 -10.28 11.65
N LEU A 261 25.14 -9.52 11.01
CA LEU A 261 25.25 -9.21 9.59
C LEU A 261 26.30 -8.10 9.36
N PRO A 262 27.01 -8.12 8.24
CA PRO A 262 27.89 -7.03 7.85
C PRO A 262 27.12 -5.70 7.84
N GLN A 263 27.77 -4.61 8.29
CA GLN A 263 27.11 -3.29 8.48
C GLN A 263 26.37 -2.78 7.23
N TRP A 264 26.81 -3.15 6.03
CA TRP A 264 26.13 -2.76 4.79
C TRP A 264 24.78 -3.49 4.57
N LEU A 265 24.58 -4.67 5.18
CA LEU A 265 23.30 -5.38 5.15
C LEU A 265 22.34 -4.89 6.26
N SER A 266 22.87 -4.40 7.38
CA SER A 266 22.04 -3.89 8.48
C SER A 266 21.32 -2.56 8.14
N PHE A 267 21.77 -1.84 7.10
CA PHE A 267 21.08 -0.67 6.57
C PHE A 267 19.87 -1.00 5.70
N CYS A 268 19.74 -2.25 5.25
CA CYS A 268 18.65 -2.69 4.37
C CYS A 268 17.54 -3.47 5.10
N LEU A 269 17.72 -3.73 6.38
CA LEU A 269 16.79 -4.46 7.27
C LEU A 269 16.30 -3.58 8.42
#